data_c3b9baf327aa9dd412d2433924ccc444
#
_entry.id   c3b9baf327aa9dd412d2433924ccc444
#
_cell.length_a   1.000
_cell.length_b   1.000
_cell.length_c   1.000
_cell.angle_alpha   90.00
_cell.angle_beta   90.00
_cell.angle_gamma   90.00
#
_symmetry.space_group_name_H-M   'P 1'
#
loop_
_entity.id
_entity.type
_entity.pdbx_description
1 polymer ?
#
loop_
_entity_poly.entity_id
_entity_poly.type
_entity_poly.pdbx_seq_one_letter_code
_entity_poly.pdbx_strand_id
1 'polypeptide(L)'
;MTAKIRAYRAGDWPGVYDVCVETGNAGQGVRGRYSTDDLVPDILAGPYLYLEPEHAYVLDNGERAVGYIIGTASTPDFVAAYQERWLPRLRARYQPLSGPPMTEEEHRLDAMFHPERWLLPELAPHPAHLHINLLADYRRSGHGRALIRTFLASVAAAGAASCYLAVRQVNVNARRFYEKLGWRPIEVRDAEPGTYLVHPTS
;
A
#
# COMPACT_ATOMS: atom_id res chain seq x y z
N MET A 1 -12.76 23.63 1.97
CA MET A 1 -13.14 23.01 0.65
C MET A 1 -13.45 21.54 0.88
N THR A 2 -14.38 20.97 0.12
CA THR A 2 -14.70 19.53 0.26
C THR A 2 -13.64 18.71 -0.47
N ALA A 3 -13.00 17.76 0.22
CA ALA A 3 -12.00 16.90 -0.39
C ALA A 3 -12.63 15.99 -1.46
N LYS A 4 -11.92 15.77 -2.58
CA LYS A 4 -12.41 15.01 -3.75
C LYS A 4 -11.47 13.86 -4.09
N ILE A 5 -12.04 12.72 -4.49
CA ILE A 5 -11.27 11.59 -5.02
C ILE A 5 -11.05 11.83 -6.51
N ARG A 6 -9.82 11.67 -6.96
CA ARG A 6 -9.43 11.71 -8.37
C ARG A 6 -8.26 10.77 -8.65
N ALA A 7 -8.05 10.46 -9.92
CA ALA A 7 -6.85 9.75 -10.33
C ALA A 7 -5.58 10.50 -9.91
N TYR A 8 -4.56 9.75 -9.57
CA TYR A 8 -3.22 10.24 -9.27
C TYR A 8 -2.61 10.97 -10.47
N ARG A 9 -1.78 11.96 -10.20
CA ARG A 9 -0.95 12.68 -11.19
C ARG A 9 0.48 12.77 -10.65
N ALA A 10 1.48 12.86 -11.52
CA ALA A 10 2.87 12.91 -11.11
C ALA A 10 3.18 14.02 -10.06
N GLY A 11 2.48 15.14 -10.12
CA GLY A 11 2.61 16.23 -9.14
C GLY A 11 2.11 15.88 -7.73
N ASP A 12 1.35 14.79 -7.55
CA ASP A 12 0.87 14.35 -6.24
C ASP A 12 1.91 13.54 -5.46
N TRP A 13 3.01 13.15 -6.11
CA TRP A 13 4.04 12.31 -5.52
C TRP A 13 4.47 12.76 -4.13
N PRO A 14 4.88 14.03 -3.92
CA PRO A 14 5.29 14.50 -2.58
C PRO A 14 4.16 14.37 -1.55
N GLY A 15 2.92 14.70 -1.93
CA GLY A 15 1.78 14.63 -1.03
C GLY A 15 1.43 13.19 -0.63
N VAL A 16 1.55 12.22 -1.55
CA VAL A 16 1.35 10.78 -1.26
C VAL A 16 2.44 10.29 -0.31
N TYR A 17 3.70 10.68 -0.53
CA TYR A 17 4.82 10.35 0.36
C TYR A 17 4.60 10.93 1.77
N ASP A 18 4.20 12.20 1.88
CA ASP A 18 3.87 12.82 3.18
C ASP A 18 2.75 12.05 3.90
N VAL A 19 1.65 11.72 3.21
CA VAL A 19 0.57 10.92 3.80
C VAL A 19 1.09 9.54 4.26
N CYS A 20 1.94 8.89 3.48
CA CYS A 20 2.55 7.60 3.85
C CYS A 20 3.38 7.72 5.14
N VAL A 21 4.21 8.75 5.23
CA VAL A 21 5.04 9.03 6.42
C VAL A 21 4.19 9.36 7.65
N GLU A 22 3.20 10.24 7.50
CA GLU A 22 2.34 10.67 8.61
C GLU A 22 1.38 9.59 9.11
N THR A 23 1.07 8.58 8.28
CA THR A 23 0.15 7.50 8.62
C THR A 23 0.82 6.14 8.85
N GLY A 24 2.12 6.06 8.65
CA GLY A 24 2.90 4.85 8.91
C GLY A 24 2.76 4.33 10.34
N ASN A 25 3.25 3.13 10.61
CA ASN A 25 3.22 2.50 11.94
C ASN A 25 1.81 2.52 12.58
N ALA A 26 0.82 1.96 11.87
CA ALA A 26 -0.58 1.89 12.32
C ALA A 26 -1.22 3.26 12.63
N GLY A 27 -0.79 4.30 11.93
CA GLY A 27 -1.35 5.66 12.06
C GLY A 27 -0.63 6.58 13.04
N GLN A 28 0.49 6.14 13.60
CA GLN A 28 1.32 6.93 14.53
C GLN A 28 2.34 7.84 13.81
N GLY A 29 2.56 7.57 12.51
CA GLY A 29 3.61 8.22 11.74
C GLY A 29 4.98 7.56 11.91
N VAL A 30 5.86 7.87 10.95
CA VAL A 30 7.24 7.36 10.92
C VAL A 30 8.27 8.47 10.65
N ARG A 31 7.86 9.73 10.70
CA ARG A 31 8.75 10.87 10.45
C ARG A 31 9.90 10.90 11.45
N GLY A 32 11.14 10.99 10.93
CA GLY A 32 12.36 10.99 11.73
C GLY A 32 12.67 9.67 12.45
N ARG A 33 11.97 8.57 12.12
CA ARG A 33 12.17 7.26 12.75
C ARG A 33 13.30 6.46 12.13
N TYR A 34 13.59 6.70 10.86
CA TYR A 34 14.59 6.02 10.05
C TYR A 34 15.62 7.01 9.51
N SER A 35 16.68 6.51 8.89
CA SER A 35 17.75 7.33 8.29
C SER A 35 17.23 8.34 7.25
N THR A 36 16.09 8.03 6.63
CA THR A 36 15.36 8.92 5.73
C THR A 36 13.85 8.70 5.84
N ASP A 37 13.09 9.79 5.77
CA ASP A 37 11.61 9.72 5.75
C ASP A 37 11.08 9.01 4.49
N ASP A 38 11.87 8.97 3.41
CA ASP A 38 11.50 8.30 2.16
C ASP A 38 11.53 6.76 2.24
N LEU A 39 12.18 6.17 3.25
CA LEU A 39 12.36 4.70 3.32
C LEU A 39 11.02 3.96 3.24
N VAL A 40 10.05 4.35 4.05
CA VAL A 40 8.73 3.67 4.08
C VAL A 40 7.92 3.94 2.81
N PRO A 41 7.82 5.20 2.32
CA PRO A 41 7.19 5.47 1.03
C PRO A 41 7.83 4.74 -0.16
N ASP A 42 9.15 4.63 -0.21
CA ASP A 42 9.86 3.91 -1.28
C ASP A 42 9.55 2.40 -1.31
N ILE A 43 9.07 1.83 -0.20
CA ILE A 43 8.61 0.44 -0.13
C ILE A 43 7.11 0.33 -0.45
N LEU A 44 6.29 1.21 0.14
CA LEU A 44 4.84 1.02 0.24
C LEU A 44 4.01 1.94 -0.67
N ALA A 45 4.61 2.96 -1.27
CA ALA A 45 3.88 3.91 -2.12
C ALA A 45 4.54 4.11 -3.50
N GLY A 46 5.80 4.47 -3.52
CA GLY A 46 6.54 4.79 -4.74
C GLY A 46 6.46 3.75 -5.85
N PRO A 47 6.63 2.45 -5.56
CA PRO A 47 6.56 1.43 -6.62
C PRO A 47 5.21 1.44 -7.35
N TYR A 48 4.10 1.60 -6.65
CA TYR A 48 2.76 1.65 -7.27
C TYR A 48 2.55 2.91 -8.11
N LEU A 49 2.99 4.06 -7.59
CA LEU A 49 2.90 5.33 -8.32
C LEU A 49 3.74 5.33 -9.59
N TYR A 50 4.82 4.57 -9.61
CA TYR A 50 5.74 4.47 -10.74
C TYR A 50 5.36 3.39 -11.74
N LEU A 51 4.94 2.22 -11.25
CA LEU A 51 4.71 1.04 -12.09
C LEU A 51 3.27 0.94 -12.58
N GLU A 52 2.27 1.29 -11.75
CA GLU A 52 0.83 1.16 -12.03
C GLU A 52 0.04 2.41 -11.61
N PRO A 53 0.41 3.62 -12.11
CA PRO A 53 -0.26 4.86 -11.75
C PRO A 53 -1.76 4.87 -12.11
N GLU A 54 -2.22 4.04 -13.04
CA GLU A 54 -3.61 3.86 -13.45
C GLU A 54 -4.49 3.29 -12.33
N HIS A 55 -3.90 2.57 -11.37
CA HIS A 55 -4.56 2.04 -10.17
C HIS A 55 -4.32 2.90 -8.92
N ALA A 56 -3.81 4.12 -9.10
CA ALA A 56 -3.54 5.05 -8.02
C ALA A 56 -4.58 6.20 -8.00
N TYR A 57 -5.17 6.46 -6.83
CA TYR A 57 -6.12 7.54 -6.61
C TYR A 57 -5.77 8.31 -5.35
N VAL A 58 -6.01 9.61 -5.36
CA VAL A 58 -5.78 10.50 -4.22
C VAL A 58 -7.08 11.12 -3.74
N LEU A 59 -7.14 11.37 -2.43
CA LEU A 59 -8.08 12.29 -1.83
C LEU A 59 -7.41 13.67 -1.81
N ASP A 60 -7.91 14.60 -2.61
CA ASP A 60 -7.37 15.94 -2.80
C ASP A 60 -8.25 16.95 -2.06
N ASN A 61 -7.67 17.77 -1.19
CA ASN A 61 -8.38 18.82 -0.47
C ASN A 61 -8.41 20.18 -1.23
N GLY A 62 -7.84 20.22 -2.41
CA GLY A 62 -7.70 21.40 -3.26
C GLY A 62 -6.32 22.06 -3.17
N GLU A 63 -5.49 21.67 -2.22
CA GLU A 63 -4.12 22.14 -2.04
C GLU A 63 -3.11 20.99 -2.23
N ARG A 64 -3.41 19.80 -1.68
CA ARG A 64 -2.55 18.61 -1.77
C ARG A 64 -3.34 17.31 -1.60
N ALA A 65 -2.68 16.18 -1.87
CA ALA A 65 -3.18 14.88 -1.46
C ALA A 65 -3.17 14.77 0.09
N VAL A 66 -4.32 14.36 0.66
CA VAL A 66 -4.54 14.16 2.10
C VAL A 66 -4.94 12.73 2.42
N GLY A 67 -4.96 11.89 1.41
CA GLY A 67 -5.16 10.45 1.45
C GLY A 67 -4.92 9.86 0.08
N TYR A 68 -4.71 8.55 0.05
CA TYR A 68 -4.53 7.81 -1.20
C TYR A 68 -5.03 6.39 -1.09
N ILE A 69 -5.27 5.78 -2.23
CA ILE A 69 -5.33 4.33 -2.43
C ILE A 69 -4.49 4.00 -3.65
N ILE A 70 -3.68 2.98 -3.53
CA ILE A 70 -2.75 2.49 -4.54
C ILE A 70 -2.71 0.98 -4.48
N GLY A 71 -2.33 0.33 -5.54
CA GLY A 71 -2.21 -1.12 -5.58
C GLY A 71 -1.97 -1.63 -6.98
N THR A 72 -2.16 -2.92 -7.16
CA THR A 72 -1.98 -3.61 -8.44
C THR A 72 -3.18 -4.48 -8.77
N ALA A 73 -3.39 -4.73 -10.06
CA ALA A 73 -4.35 -5.72 -10.53
C ALA A 73 -3.76 -7.16 -10.53
N SER A 74 -2.42 -7.29 -10.54
CA SER A 74 -1.71 -8.58 -10.56
C SER A 74 -0.44 -8.51 -9.71
N THR A 75 -0.46 -9.12 -8.54
CA THR A 75 0.72 -9.20 -7.66
C THR A 75 1.93 -9.84 -8.34
N PRO A 76 1.80 -10.96 -9.08
CA PRO A 76 2.95 -11.55 -9.79
C PRO A 76 3.57 -10.61 -10.82
N ASP A 77 2.77 -9.93 -11.64
CA ASP A 77 3.26 -9.01 -12.66
C ASP A 77 3.90 -7.77 -12.00
N PHE A 78 3.29 -7.27 -10.93
CA PHE A 78 3.85 -6.18 -10.14
C PHE A 78 5.21 -6.53 -9.54
N VAL A 79 5.38 -7.73 -8.97
CA VAL A 79 6.66 -8.20 -8.42
C VAL A 79 7.72 -8.27 -9.50
N ALA A 80 7.39 -8.81 -10.69
CA ALA A 80 8.30 -8.84 -11.83
C ALA A 80 8.72 -7.43 -12.27
N ALA A 81 7.75 -6.52 -12.43
CA ALA A 81 8.02 -5.12 -12.78
C ALA A 81 8.81 -4.38 -11.68
N TYR A 82 8.55 -4.68 -10.41
CA TYR A 82 9.29 -4.12 -9.28
C TYR A 82 10.77 -4.52 -9.37
N GLN A 83 11.08 -5.79 -9.58
CA GLN A 83 12.44 -6.31 -9.71
C GLN A 83 13.16 -5.71 -10.91
N GLU A 84 12.49 -5.58 -12.04
CA GLU A 84 13.08 -5.10 -13.29
C GLU A 84 13.25 -3.57 -13.31
N ARG A 85 12.26 -2.80 -12.83
CA ARG A 85 12.17 -1.35 -13.08
C ARG A 85 12.27 -0.49 -11.83
N TRP A 86 11.80 -0.96 -10.66
CA TRP A 86 11.83 -0.20 -9.42
C TRP A 86 13.09 -0.48 -8.59
N LEU A 87 13.43 -1.74 -8.40
CA LEU A 87 14.60 -2.15 -7.60
C LEU A 87 15.94 -1.52 -8.06
N PRO A 88 16.25 -1.37 -9.37
CA PRO A 88 17.45 -0.64 -9.80
C PRO A 88 17.49 0.82 -9.33
N ARG A 89 16.32 1.47 -9.23
CA ARG A 89 16.22 2.86 -8.72
C ARG A 89 16.51 2.92 -7.23
N LEU A 90 16.06 1.93 -6.47
CA LEU A 90 16.33 1.82 -5.03
C LEU A 90 17.80 1.56 -4.74
N ARG A 91 18.48 0.74 -5.54
CA ARG A 91 19.91 0.46 -5.41
C ARG A 91 20.80 1.69 -5.59
N ALA A 92 20.32 2.74 -6.21
CA ALA A 92 21.01 4.02 -6.29
C ALA A 92 20.98 4.81 -4.96
N ARG A 93 20.06 4.47 -4.06
CA ARG A 93 19.81 5.18 -2.79
C ARG A 93 20.06 4.31 -1.56
N TYR A 94 19.87 3.01 -1.67
CA TYR A 94 19.95 2.05 -0.57
C TYR A 94 20.87 0.89 -0.92
N GLN A 95 21.58 0.37 0.08
CA GLN A 95 22.42 -0.81 -0.09
C GLN A 95 21.71 -2.05 0.47
N PRO A 96 21.73 -3.20 -0.24
CA PRO A 96 21.29 -4.47 0.33
C PRO A 96 22.10 -4.80 1.59
N LEU A 97 21.47 -5.48 2.54
CA LEU A 97 22.16 -5.94 3.74
C LEU A 97 23.19 -7.03 3.39
N SER A 98 24.31 -7.06 4.11
CA SER A 98 25.33 -8.10 3.99
C SER A 98 25.10 -9.28 4.96
N GLY A 99 24.05 -9.24 5.79
CA GLY A 99 23.70 -10.25 6.78
C GLY A 99 22.24 -10.14 7.21
N PRO A 100 21.78 -10.94 8.17
CA PRO A 100 20.40 -10.89 8.65
C PRO A 100 20.08 -9.52 9.28
N PRO A 101 18.84 -9.01 9.11
CA PRO A 101 18.44 -7.73 9.70
C PRO A 101 18.39 -7.83 11.24
N MET A 102 18.92 -6.81 11.91
CA MET A 102 19.00 -6.70 13.38
C MET A 102 18.17 -5.57 13.95
N THR A 103 17.89 -4.55 13.12
CA THR A 103 17.10 -3.36 13.50
C THR A 103 15.81 -3.29 12.70
N GLU A 104 14.86 -2.47 13.17
CA GLU A 104 13.60 -2.26 12.42
C GLU A 104 13.87 -1.66 11.03
N GLU A 105 14.84 -0.77 10.91
CA GLU A 105 15.22 -0.19 9.62
C GLU A 105 15.81 -1.25 8.68
N GLU A 106 16.69 -2.10 9.18
CA GLU A 106 17.26 -3.20 8.40
C GLU A 106 16.19 -4.20 7.94
N HIS A 107 15.20 -4.52 8.79
CA HIS A 107 14.03 -5.31 8.34
C HIS A 107 13.25 -4.64 7.21
N ARG A 108 13.15 -3.29 7.23
CA ARG A 108 12.54 -2.55 6.11
C ARG A 108 13.38 -2.62 4.84
N LEU A 109 14.70 -2.46 4.98
CA LEU A 109 15.63 -2.58 3.85
C LEU A 109 15.61 -4.00 3.26
N ASP A 110 15.65 -5.02 4.11
CA ASP A 110 15.52 -6.42 3.66
C ASP A 110 14.23 -6.61 2.86
N ALA A 111 13.11 -6.19 3.43
CA ALA A 111 11.81 -6.24 2.77
C ALA A 111 11.75 -5.49 1.43
N MET A 112 12.49 -4.38 1.29
CA MET A 112 12.58 -3.60 0.05
C MET A 112 13.26 -4.39 -1.07
N PHE A 113 14.30 -5.16 -0.74
CA PHE A 113 15.08 -5.91 -1.73
C PHE A 113 14.51 -7.29 -2.05
N HIS A 114 13.46 -7.74 -1.33
CA HIS A 114 12.81 -9.04 -1.45
C HIS A 114 11.30 -8.93 -1.74
N PRO A 115 10.89 -8.35 -2.90
CA PRO A 115 9.47 -8.19 -3.25
C PRO A 115 8.77 -9.54 -3.48
N GLU A 116 9.48 -10.62 -3.78
CA GLU A 116 8.96 -11.99 -3.92
C GLU A 116 8.24 -12.49 -2.66
N ARG A 117 8.49 -11.90 -1.49
CA ARG A 117 7.76 -12.18 -0.24
C ARG A 117 6.24 -11.90 -0.32
N TRP A 118 5.80 -11.16 -1.32
CA TRP A 118 4.37 -10.95 -1.57
C TRP A 118 3.71 -12.09 -2.35
N LEU A 119 4.51 -13.02 -2.91
CA LEU A 119 4.02 -14.17 -3.66
C LEU A 119 3.69 -15.34 -2.73
N LEU A 120 2.67 -15.17 -1.89
CA LEU A 120 2.22 -16.17 -0.94
C LEU A 120 1.21 -17.10 -1.62
N PRO A 121 1.37 -18.44 -1.51
CA PRO A 121 0.52 -19.41 -2.21
C PRO A 121 -0.97 -19.23 -1.91
N GLU A 122 -1.31 -18.91 -0.66
CA GLU A 122 -2.69 -18.70 -0.23
C GLU A 122 -3.34 -17.47 -0.87
N LEU A 123 -2.52 -16.50 -1.32
CA LEU A 123 -2.97 -15.28 -1.98
C LEU A 123 -3.06 -15.42 -3.52
N ALA A 124 -2.54 -16.50 -4.09
CA ALA A 124 -2.56 -16.71 -5.54
C ALA A 124 -3.98 -16.62 -6.18
N PRO A 125 -5.09 -17.05 -5.52
CA PRO A 125 -6.44 -16.85 -6.04
C PRO A 125 -6.92 -15.39 -6.00
N HIS A 126 -6.16 -14.48 -5.36
CA HIS A 126 -6.51 -13.08 -5.14
C HIS A 126 -5.46 -12.19 -5.80
N PRO A 127 -5.50 -11.99 -7.14
CA PRO A 127 -4.38 -11.40 -7.88
C PRO A 127 -4.10 -9.93 -7.50
N ALA A 128 -5.13 -9.14 -7.21
CA ALA A 128 -4.96 -7.73 -6.88
C ALA A 128 -4.62 -7.53 -5.39
N HIS A 129 -3.85 -6.46 -5.09
CA HIS A 129 -3.70 -5.99 -3.71
C HIS A 129 -3.65 -4.47 -3.61
N LEU A 130 -3.87 -3.94 -2.42
CA LEU A 130 -3.93 -2.50 -2.20
C LEU A 130 -3.26 -2.03 -0.91
N HIS A 131 -2.89 -0.73 -0.93
CA HIS A 131 -2.59 0.09 0.24
C HIS A 131 -3.48 1.32 0.24
N ILE A 132 -4.02 1.67 1.40
CA ILE A 132 -4.86 2.86 1.59
C ILE A 132 -4.47 3.59 2.88
N ASN A 133 -4.29 4.89 2.78
CA ASN A 133 -4.01 5.74 3.92
C ASN A 133 -4.75 7.08 3.78
N LEU A 134 -5.24 7.59 4.93
CA LEU A 134 -5.85 8.91 5.04
C LEU A 134 -5.30 9.61 6.28
N LEU A 135 -5.02 10.90 6.17
CA LEU A 135 -4.74 11.74 7.33
C LEU A 135 -5.91 11.71 8.31
N ALA A 136 -5.62 11.91 9.60
CA ALA A 136 -6.59 11.73 10.69
C ALA A 136 -7.89 12.52 10.48
N ASP A 137 -7.79 13.78 10.05
CA ASP A 137 -8.91 14.70 9.85
C ASP A 137 -9.87 14.26 8.73
N TYR A 138 -9.40 13.40 7.83
CA TYR A 138 -10.18 12.89 6.69
C TYR A 138 -10.74 11.49 6.91
N ARG A 139 -10.52 10.91 8.09
CA ARG A 139 -11.07 9.59 8.46
C ARG A 139 -12.53 9.76 8.93
N ARG A 140 -13.27 8.64 8.92
CA ARG A 140 -14.68 8.54 9.38
C ARG A 140 -15.70 9.42 8.65
N SER A 141 -15.33 10.00 7.51
CA SER A 141 -16.16 10.85 6.63
C SER A 141 -16.62 10.13 5.35
N GLY A 142 -16.46 8.80 5.29
CA GLY A 142 -16.84 8.00 4.11
C GLY A 142 -15.77 7.92 3.02
N HIS A 143 -14.71 8.74 3.08
CA HIS A 143 -13.67 8.78 2.05
C HIS A 143 -12.95 7.44 1.85
N GLY A 144 -12.63 6.69 2.92
CA GLY A 144 -12.00 5.39 2.81
C GLY A 144 -12.85 4.38 2.04
N ARG A 145 -14.17 4.33 2.29
CA ARG A 145 -15.11 3.49 1.53
C ARG A 145 -15.14 3.88 0.05
N ALA A 146 -15.18 5.17 -0.22
CA ALA A 146 -15.24 5.67 -1.59
C ALA A 146 -13.95 5.35 -2.35
N LEU A 147 -12.76 5.54 -1.74
CA LEU A 147 -11.47 5.15 -2.31
C LEU A 147 -11.41 3.65 -2.62
N ILE A 148 -11.78 2.78 -1.67
CA ILE A 148 -11.80 1.32 -1.87
C ILE A 148 -12.69 0.96 -3.06
N ARG A 149 -13.90 1.54 -3.15
CA ARG A 149 -14.82 1.26 -4.25
C ARG A 149 -14.26 1.70 -5.60
N THR A 150 -13.59 2.86 -5.64
CA THR A 150 -12.92 3.35 -6.85
C THR A 150 -11.80 2.41 -7.29
N PHE A 151 -10.96 1.96 -6.34
CA PHE A 151 -9.87 1.03 -6.62
C PHE A 151 -10.38 -0.33 -7.10
N LEU A 152 -11.34 -0.93 -6.39
CA LEU A 152 -11.90 -2.24 -6.77
C LEU A 152 -12.49 -2.20 -8.18
N ALA A 153 -13.20 -1.13 -8.55
CA ALA A 153 -13.70 -0.94 -9.92
C ALA A 153 -12.56 -0.84 -10.95
N SER A 154 -11.44 -0.18 -10.60
CA SER A 154 -10.27 -0.05 -11.46
C SER A 154 -9.61 -1.39 -11.74
N VAL A 155 -9.33 -2.19 -10.71
CA VAL A 155 -8.68 -3.49 -10.88
C VAL A 155 -9.62 -4.54 -11.47
N ALA A 156 -10.94 -4.45 -11.22
CA ALA A 156 -11.94 -5.26 -11.89
C ALA A 156 -11.95 -5.04 -13.40
N ALA A 157 -11.88 -3.76 -13.84
CA ALA A 157 -11.76 -3.41 -15.25
C ALA A 157 -10.47 -3.94 -15.89
N ALA A 158 -9.41 -4.14 -15.12
CA ALA A 158 -8.16 -4.78 -15.54
C ALA A 158 -8.21 -6.33 -15.46
N GLY A 159 -9.37 -6.92 -15.09
CA GLY A 159 -9.59 -8.37 -15.08
C GLY A 159 -9.30 -9.08 -13.75
N ALA A 160 -8.95 -8.36 -12.70
CA ALA A 160 -8.77 -8.97 -11.39
C ALA A 160 -10.13 -9.34 -10.76
N ALA A 161 -10.36 -10.62 -10.47
CA ALA A 161 -11.62 -11.08 -9.88
C ALA A 161 -11.73 -10.82 -8.37
N SER A 162 -10.59 -10.64 -7.70
CA SER A 162 -10.52 -10.52 -6.25
C SER A 162 -9.27 -9.74 -5.83
N CYS A 163 -9.36 -9.08 -4.69
CA CYS A 163 -8.30 -8.25 -4.13
C CYS A 163 -8.02 -8.65 -2.68
N TYR A 164 -6.76 -8.56 -2.25
CA TYR A 164 -6.39 -8.73 -0.86
C TYR A 164 -5.70 -7.48 -0.29
N LEU A 165 -5.64 -7.42 1.02
CA LEU A 165 -4.82 -6.48 1.77
C LEU A 165 -4.32 -7.14 3.06
N ALA A 166 -3.24 -6.60 3.62
CA ALA A 166 -2.71 -7.00 4.91
C ALA A 166 -2.93 -5.89 5.95
N VAL A 167 -3.44 -6.27 7.13
CA VAL A 167 -3.62 -5.37 8.27
C VAL A 167 -2.84 -5.89 9.46
N ARG A 168 -2.00 -5.04 10.08
CA ARG A 168 -1.30 -5.42 11.32
C ARG A 168 -2.32 -5.81 12.41
N GLN A 169 -2.02 -6.87 13.16
CA GLN A 169 -2.94 -7.38 14.20
C GLN A 169 -3.35 -6.32 15.22
N VAL A 170 -2.43 -5.41 15.56
CA VAL A 170 -2.69 -4.30 16.50
C VAL A 170 -3.67 -3.26 15.96
N ASN A 171 -3.92 -3.21 14.64
CA ASN A 171 -4.83 -2.24 14.02
C ASN A 171 -6.28 -2.75 13.99
N VAL A 172 -6.86 -2.93 15.18
CA VAL A 172 -8.24 -3.42 15.36
C VAL A 172 -9.27 -2.54 14.65
N ASN A 173 -9.05 -1.22 14.63
CA ASN A 173 -9.97 -0.29 13.97
C ASN A 173 -10.00 -0.49 12.45
N ALA A 174 -8.86 -0.72 11.82
CA ALA A 174 -8.80 -1.01 10.39
C ALA A 174 -9.48 -2.36 10.07
N ARG A 175 -9.22 -3.41 10.85
CA ARG A 175 -9.89 -4.70 10.66
C ARG A 175 -11.42 -4.56 10.68
N ARG A 176 -11.96 -3.94 11.73
CA ARG A 176 -13.41 -3.68 11.85
C ARG A 176 -13.97 -2.85 10.69
N PHE A 177 -13.19 -1.91 10.18
CA PHE A 177 -13.59 -1.11 9.03
C PHE A 177 -13.71 -1.98 7.76
N TYR A 178 -12.74 -2.84 7.48
CA TYR A 178 -12.80 -3.73 6.32
C TYR A 178 -13.88 -4.80 6.46
N GLU A 179 -14.05 -5.41 7.63
CA GLU A 179 -15.10 -6.37 7.90
C GLU A 179 -16.51 -5.78 7.62
N LYS A 180 -16.75 -4.53 8.03
CA LYS A 180 -17.98 -3.79 7.72
C LYS A 180 -18.18 -3.51 6.22
N LEU A 181 -17.12 -3.57 5.43
CA LEU A 181 -17.17 -3.45 3.97
C LEU A 181 -17.26 -4.80 3.26
N GLY A 182 -17.36 -5.91 4.00
CA GLY A 182 -17.53 -7.25 3.43
C GLY A 182 -16.22 -7.99 3.18
N TRP A 183 -15.07 -7.42 3.58
CA TRP A 183 -13.79 -8.12 3.53
C TRP A 183 -13.77 -9.29 4.50
N ARG A 184 -13.20 -10.42 4.08
CA ARG A 184 -13.15 -11.65 4.87
C ARG A 184 -11.71 -12.04 5.17
N PRO A 185 -11.39 -12.45 6.41
CA PRO A 185 -10.07 -12.94 6.74
C PRO A 185 -9.76 -14.27 6.05
N ILE A 186 -8.50 -14.45 5.67
CA ILE A 186 -7.95 -15.74 5.26
C ILE A 186 -6.71 -16.06 6.07
N GLU A 187 -6.45 -17.35 6.27
CA GLU A 187 -5.23 -17.82 6.89
C GLU A 187 -4.11 -17.82 5.84
N VAL A 188 -2.97 -17.25 6.19
CA VAL A 188 -1.75 -17.27 5.41
C VAL A 188 -0.64 -17.77 6.32
N ARG A 189 -0.02 -18.89 5.95
CA ARG A 189 1.05 -19.52 6.71
C ARG A 189 2.35 -18.76 6.49
N ASP A 190 3.21 -18.77 7.50
CA ASP A 190 4.56 -18.20 7.44
C ASP A 190 4.63 -16.71 7.03
N ALA A 191 3.48 -16.01 7.11
CA ALA A 191 3.41 -14.58 6.83
C ALA A 191 3.83 -13.74 8.03
N GLU A 192 4.26 -12.51 7.76
CA GLU A 192 4.49 -11.51 8.82
C GLU A 192 3.24 -11.37 9.72
N PRO A 193 3.39 -11.02 11.00
CA PRO A 193 2.27 -10.86 11.93
C PRO A 193 1.24 -9.87 11.42
N GLY A 194 0.17 -10.38 10.84
CA GLY A 194 -0.90 -9.59 10.23
C GLY A 194 -2.16 -10.43 10.03
N THR A 195 -3.24 -9.76 9.68
CA THR A 195 -4.47 -10.38 9.20
C THR A 195 -4.59 -10.06 7.72
N TYR A 196 -4.64 -11.08 6.89
CA TYR A 196 -4.94 -10.92 5.47
C TYR A 196 -6.45 -10.95 5.27
N LEU A 197 -6.93 -10.00 4.50
CA LEU A 197 -8.34 -9.86 4.19
C LEU A 197 -8.52 -9.88 2.68
N VAL A 198 -9.58 -10.53 2.21
CA VAL A 198 -9.90 -10.66 0.78
C VAL A 198 -11.31 -10.14 0.49
N HIS A 199 -11.51 -9.64 -0.73
CA HIS A 199 -12.80 -9.15 -1.21
C HIS A 199 -12.90 -9.39 -2.72
N PRO A 200 -14.06 -9.81 -3.26
CA PRO A 200 -14.28 -9.80 -4.69
C PRO A 200 -14.24 -8.36 -5.21
N THR A 201 -13.87 -8.17 -6.47
CA THR A 201 -13.78 -6.85 -7.10
C THR A 201 -15.12 -6.38 -7.71
N SER A 202 -16.02 -7.33 -7.91
CA SER A 202 -17.39 -7.14 -8.43
C SER A 202 -18.45 -7.37 -7.35
#